data_cbfeb4e9e12bf9db470d36229af81a52
#
_entry.id   cbfeb4e9e12bf9db470d36229af81a52
#
_cell.length_a   1.000
_cell.length_b   1.000
_cell.length_c   1.000
_cell.angle_alpha   90.00
_cell.angle_beta   90.00
_cell.angle_gamma   90.00
#
_symmetry.space_group_name_H-M   'P 1'
#
loop_
_entity.id
_entity.type
_entity.pdbx_description
1 polymer ?
#
loop_
_entity_poly.entity_id
_entity_poly.type
_entity_poly.pdbx_seq_one_letter_code
_entity_poly.pdbx_strand_id
1 'polypeptide(L)'
;LTDIGLDLPLVSPYQLSCGNPEGPVLISYNHMDAPTARAHRDRIAQDGYLPEMLFNRVLDRALEMAGLQRADLYLTHAFHALPETRSGVIPKPSVMESFERITRHEINDRPVIALGQVASECCAAFDVPHRSVPHLSARGMSIEVKARLLAEALYEKTKRAA
;
A
#
# COMPACT_ATOMS: atom_id res chain seq x y z
N LEU A 1 8.95 4.38 -12.17
CA LEU A 1 10.17 4.29 -11.31
C LEU A 1 11.46 4.37 -12.12
N THR A 2 11.45 3.94 -13.38
CA THR A 2 12.59 4.07 -14.31
C THR A 2 13.08 5.52 -14.46
N ASP A 3 12.16 6.51 -14.41
CA ASP A 3 12.49 7.95 -14.52
C ASP A 3 13.37 8.46 -13.37
N ILE A 4 13.44 7.73 -12.26
CA ILE A 4 14.33 8.03 -11.14
C ILE A 4 15.48 7.03 -11.00
N GLY A 5 15.68 6.18 -12.01
CA GLY A 5 16.75 5.19 -12.06
C GLY A 5 16.54 3.97 -11.17
N LEU A 6 15.29 3.69 -10.78
CA LEU A 6 14.89 2.44 -10.12
C LEU A 6 14.36 1.47 -11.18
N ASP A 7 15.19 0.57 -11.63
CA ASP A 7 14.82 -0.53 -12.52
C ASP A 7 14.63 -1.81 -11.69
N LEU A 8 13.41 -1.98 -11.18
CA LEU A 8 13.03 -3.15 -10.40
C LEU A 8 11.98 -3.94 -11.18
N PRO A 9 12.09 -5.27 -11.26
CA PRO A 9 11.11 -6.13 -11.92
C PRO A 9 9.82 -6.31 -11.09
N LEU A 10 9.40 -5.26 -10.40
CA LEU A 10 8.28 -5.23 -9.48
C LEU A 10 7.35 -4.08 -9.80
N VAL A 11 6.05 -4.24 -9.54
CA VAL A 11 5.04 -3.21 -9.72
C VAL A 11 5.21 -2.07 -8.71
N SER A 12 5.63 -2.39 -7.50
CA SER A 12 5.97 -1.42 -6.46
C SER A 12 7.23 -1.87 -5.70
N PRO A 13 8.13 -0.94 -5.31
CA PRO A 13 9.27 -1.26 -4.45
C PRO A 13 8.88 -1.92 -3.12
N TYR A 14 7.71 -1.62 -2.58
CA TYR A 14 7.20 -2.29 -1.37
C TYR A 14 7.16 -3.81 -1.49
N GLN A 15 7.06 -4.35 -2.69
CA GLN A 15 7.01 -5.80 -2.93
C GLN A 15 8.35 -6.50 -2.66
N LEU A 16 9.44 -5.77 -2.44
CA LEU A 16 10.68 -6.35 -1.90
C LEU A 16 10.49 -6.89 -0.48
N SER A 17 9.61 -6.27 0.31
CA SER A 17 9.29 -6.71 1.67
C SER A 17 7.89 -7.30 1.82
N CYS A 18 6.90 -6.76 1.12
CA CYS A 18 5.50 -7.15 1.15
C CYS A 18 5.07 -7.67 -0.23
N GLY A 19 5.67 -8.74 -0.70
CA GLY A 19 5.47 -9.30 -2.04
C GLY A 19 4.88 -10.71 -2.07
N ASN A 20 4.20 -11.16 -1.01
CA ASN A 20 3.62 -12.49 -0.94
C ASN A 20 2.46 -12.67 -1.94
N PRO A 21 2.60 -13.48 -2.99
CA PRO A 21 1.56 -13.66 -4.00
C PRO A 21 0.30 -14.35 -3.46
N GLU A 22 0.38 -15.02 -2.31
CA GLU A 22 -0.74 -15.70 -1.65
C GLU A 22 -1.29 -14.90 -0.45
N GLY A 23 -0.62 -13.83 -0.06
CA GLY A 23 -1.00 -13.03 1.10
C GLY A 23 -2.16 -12.08 0.83
N PRO A 24 -2.80 -11.54 1.89
CA PRO A 24 -3.80 -10.50 1.74
C PRO A 24 -3.21 -9.26 1.07
N VAL A 25 -4.00 -8.61 0.21
CA VAL A 25 -3.59 -7.44 -0.56
C VAL A 25 -3.93 -6.17 0.22
N LEU A 26 -2.93 -5.37 0.52
CA LEU A 26 -3.09 -4.01 1.02
C LEU A 26 -2.95 -3.04 -0.14
N ILE A 27 -3.94 -2.16 -0.32
CA ILE A 27 -3.91 -1.14 -1.38
C ILE A 27 -3.83 0.23 -0.74
N SER A 28 -2.70 0.91 -0.90
CA SER A 28 -2.52 2.30 -0.47
C SER A 28 -2.80 3.28 -1.63
N TYR A 29 -2.63 4.58 -1.41
CA TYR A 29 -2.85 5.59 -2.45
C TYR A 29 -1.75 5.54 -3.52
N ASN A 30 -0.52 5.80 -3.13
CA ASN A 30 0.68 5.79 -3.97
C ASN A 30 1.91 5.46 -3.13
N HIS A 31 3.04 5.19 -3.79
CA HIS A 31 4.28 4.82 -3.07
C HIS A 31 4.85 6.00 -2.28
N MET A 32 5.18 7.10 -2.95
CA MET A 32 5.69 8.36 -2.39
C MET A 32 5.72 9.43 -3.50
N ASP A 33 6.25 10.61 -3.22
CA ASP A 33 6.53 11.64 -4.22
C ASP A 33 7.89 11.42 -4.90
N ALA A 34 8.05 11.96 -6.11
CA ALA A 34 9.27 11.80 -6.90
C ALA A 34 10.53 12.41 -6.23
N PRO A 35 10.48 13.59 -5.60
CA PRO A 35 11.63 14.14 -4.89
C PRO A 35 12.12 13.24 -3.76
N THR A 36 11.22 12.71 -2.94
CA THR A 36 11.56 11.78 -1.86
C THR A 36 12.16 10.49 -2.41
N ALA A 37 11.58 9.94 -3.48
CA ALA A 37 12.11 8.74 -4.12
C ALA A 37 13.52 8.93 -4.69
N ARG A 38 13.80 10.08 -5.31
CA ARG A 38 15.15 10.41 -5.81
C ARG A 38 16.16 10.54 -4.67
N ALA A 39 15.78 11.24 -3.60
CA ALA A 39 16.65 11.47 -2.44
C ALA A 39 17.05 10.19 -1.71
N HIS A 40 16.19 9.16 -1.74
CA HIS A 40 16.38 7.90 -1.02
C HIS A 40 16.48 6.67 -1.95
N ARG A 41 16.85 6.91 -3.22
CA ARG A 41 16.86 5.88 -4.27
C ARG A 41 17.54 4.57 -3.86
N ASP A 42 18.74 4.67 -3.29
CA ASP A 42 19.54 3.48 -2.98
C ASP A 42 18.89 2.63 -1.86
N ARG A 43 18.33 3.28 -0.85
CA ARG A 43 17.57 2.58 0.21
C ARG A 43 16.30 1.93 -0.33
N ILE A 44 15.58 2.63 -1.22
CA ILE A 44 14.36 2.09 -1.85
C ILE A 44 14.72 0.90 -2.74
N ALA A 45 15.83 0.97 -3.47
CA ALA A 45 16.30 -0.15 -4.29
C ALA A 45 16.67 -1.38 -3.45
N GLN A 46 17.20 -1.18 -2.24
CA GLN A 46 17.61 -2.24 -1.33
C GLN A 46 16.43 -2.80 -0.52
N ASP A 47 15.67 -1.92 0.15
CA ASP A 47 14.69 -2.31 1.18
C ASP A 47 13.24 -2.21 0.69
N GLY A 48 13.01 -1.45 -0.40
CA GLY A 48 11.68 -1.19 -0.96
C GLY A 48 10.90 -0.09 -0.27
N TYR A 49 11.33 0.38 0.89
CA TYR A 49 10.62 1.36 1.71
C TYR A 49 11.55 2.13 2.65
N LEU A 50 11.02 3.17 3.29
CA LEU A 50 11.71 3.97 4.31
C LEU A 50 11.07 3.72 5.66
N PRO A 51 11.73 3.02 6.61
CA PRO A 51 11.15 2.63 7.90
C PRO A 51 10.68 3.80 8.77
N GLU A 52 11.34 4.96 8.66
CA GLU A 52 11.01 6.17 9.42
C GLU A 52 9.73 6.87 8.98
N MET A 53 9.21 6.58 7.80
CA MET A 53 7.94 7.17 7.33
C MET A 53 6.78 6.71 8.21
N LEU A 54 5.87 7.64 8.52
CA LEU A 54 4.69 7.36 9.35
C LEU A 54 3.90 6.14 8.86
N PHE A 55 3.71 6.01 7.54
CA PHE A 55 3.06 4.85 6.92
C PHE A 55 3.69 3.53 7.40
N ASN A 56 5.01 3.42 7.30
CA ASN A 56 5.74 2.21 7.64
C ASN A 56 5.76 1.94 9.15
N ARG A 57 5.88 2.98 9.97
CA ARG A 57 5.80 2.85 11.43
C ARG A 57 4.44 2.29 11.88
N VAL A 58 3.35 2.75 11.25
CA VAL A 58 2.00 2.24 11.54
C VAL A 58 1.86 0.79 11.04
N LEU A 59 2.35 0.50 9.83
CA LEU A 59 2.30 -0.84 9.27
C LEU A 59 3.05 -1.84 10.15
N ASP A 60 4.29 -1.53 10.51
CA ASP A 60 5.11 -2.42 11.35
C ASP A 60 4.47 -2.66 12.73
N ARG A 61 3.87 -1.61 13.32
CA ARG A 61 3.14 -1.75 14.58
C ARG A 61 1.88 -2.61 14.44
N ALA A 62 1.15 -2.49 13.35
CA ALA A 62 -0.01 -3.34 13.07
C ALA A 62 0.38 -4.81 12.87
N LEU A 63 1.47 -5.06 12.19
CA LEU A 63 2.00 -6.41 11.99
C LEU A 63 2.44 -7.05 13.31
N GLU A 64 3.13 -6.31 14.16
CA GLU A 64 3.48 -6.76 15.51
C GLU A 64 2.23 -7.17 16.31
N MET A 65 1.17 -6.33 16.30
CA MET A 65 -0.10 -6.64 16.96
C MET A 65 -0.80 -7.87 16.38
N ALA A 66 -0.70 -8.10 15.08
CA ALA A 66 -1.33 -9.22 14.38
C ALA A 66 -0.50 -10.51 14.44
N GLY A 67 0.74 -10.46 14.93
CA GLY A 67 1.68 -11.59 14.89
C GLY A 67 2.11 -11.97 13.47
N LEU A 68 2.18 -11.01 12.56
CA LEU A 68 2.54 -11.16 11.16
C LEU A 68 3.86 -10.45 10.84
N GLN A 69 4.44 -10.80 9.70
CA GLN A 69 5.61 -10.15 9.12
C GLN A 69 5.24 -9.48 7.79
N ARG A 70 6.08 -8.57 7.30
CA ARG A 70 5.89 -7.94 5.98
C ARG A 70 5.79 -8.98 4.86
N ALA A 71 6.58 -10.05 4.95
CA ALA A 71 6.60 -11.15 3.99
C ALA A 71 5.29 -11.96 3.94
N ASP A 72 4.37 -11.78 4.88
CA ASP A 72 3.05 -12.41 4.87
C ASP A 72 2.02 -11.65 4.01
N LEU A 73 2.35 -10.42 3.59
CA LEU A 73 1.45 -9.50 2.89
C LEU A 73 1.86 -9.26 1.44
N TYR A 74 0.90 -8.74 0.68
CA TYR A 74 1.13 -8.12 -0.62
C TYR A 74 0.70 -6.65 -0.56
N LEU A 75 1.62 -5.71 -0.76
CA LEU A 75 1.34 -4.27 -0.74
C LEU A 75 1.46 -3.67 -2.14
N THR A 76 0.39 -3.04 -2.58
CA THR A 76 0.33 -2.30 -3.84
C THR A 76 -0.38 -0.94 -3.66
N HIS A 77 -0.63 -0.23 -4.75
CA HIS A 77 -1.16 1.13 -4.74
C HIS A 77 -2.31 1.30 -5.71
N ALA A 78 -3.19 2.27 -5.44
CA ALA A 78 -4.20 2.70 -6.40
C ALA A 78 -3.59 3.47 -7.58
N PHE A 79 -2.49 4.18 -7.33
CA PHE A 79 -1.77 4.96 -8.33
C PHE A 79 -0.28 4.59 -8.36
N HIS A 80 0.22 4.16 -9.53
CA HIS A 80 1.56 3.58 -9.68
C HIS A 80 2.63 4.55 -10.21
N ALA A 81 2.28 5.81 -10.47
CA ALA A 81 3.26 6.84 -10.75
C ALA A 81 3.62 7.63 -9.48
N LEU A 82 4.69 8.41 -9.57
CA LEU A 82 5.15 9.27 -8.48
C LEU A 82 4.70 10.71 -8.72
N PRO A 83 3.88 11.30 -7.85
CA PRO A 83 3.52 12.71 -7.98
C PRO A 83 4.76 13.59 -7.79
N GLU A 84 4.76 14.74 -8.45
CA GLU A 84 5.88 15.71 -8.40
C GLU A 84 6.04 16.36 -7.02
N THR A 85 4.99 16.38 -6.21
CA THR A 85 5.01 16.94 -4.85
C THR A 85 4.31 16.02 -3.87
N ARG A 86 4.75 16.05 -2.62
CA ARG A 86 4.20 15.21 -1.54
C ARG A 86 2.71 15.42 -1.29
N SER A 87 2.19 16.61 -1.53
CA SER A 87 0.78 16.98 -1.36
C SER A 87 0.08 17.24 -2.70
N GLY A 88 0.71 16.83 -3.81
CA GLY A 88 0.14 17.00 -5.14
C GLY A 88 -1.17 16.25 -5.30
N VAL A 89 -2.19 16.95 -5.79
CA VAL A 89 -3.48 16.35 -6.12
C VAL A 89 -3.31 15.54 -7.41
N ILE A 90 -3.54 14.24 -7.34
CA ILE A 90 -3.56 13.38 -8.52
C ILE A 90 -5.00 13.40 -9.07
N PRO A 91 -5.19 13.71 -10.37
CA PRO A 91 -6.53 13.68 -10.96
C PRO A 91 -7.20 12.32 -10.80
N LYS A 92 -8.46 12.31 -10.36
CA LYS A 92 -9.22 11.07 -10.14
C LYS A 92 -9.23 10.14 -11.37
N PRO A 93 -9.39 10.63 -12.63
CA PRO A 93 -9.31 9.77 -13.80
C PRO A 93 -7.98 9.02 -13.93
N SER A 94 -6.85 9.69 -13.61
CA SER A 94 -5.52 9.07 -13.66
C SER A 94 -5.35 7.97 -12.61
N VAL A 95 -5.93 8.16 -11.41
CA VAL A 95 -5.94 7.13 -10.36
C VAL A 95 -6.77 5.92 -10.81
N MET A 96 -7.97 6.16 -11.35
CA MET A 96 -8.86 5.10 -11.84
C MET A 96 -8.23 4.30 -12.98
N GLU A 97 -7.59 4.98 -13.94
CA GLU A 97 -6.87 4.33 -15.04
C GLU A 97 -5.71 3.47 -14.53
N SER A 98 -4.92 3.97 -13.59
CA SER A 98 -3.82 3.23 -12.98
C SER A 98 -4.32 1.98 -12.24
N PHE A 99 -5.41 2.12 -11.48
CA PHE A 99 -6.02 1.01 -10.77
C PHE A 99 -6.54 -0.07 -11.73
N GLU A 100 -7.28 0.33 -12.75
CA GLU A 100 -7.84 -0.59 -13.76
C GLU A 100 -6.75 -1.36 -14.51
N ARG A 101 -5.71 -0.65 -14.94
CA ARG A 101 -4.65 -1.26 -15.77
C ARG A 101 -3.67 -2.11 -14.99
N ILE A 102 -3.46 -1.85 -13.71
CA ILE A 102 -2.42 -2.50 -12.91
C ILE A 102 -3.02 -3.17 -11.67
N THR A 103 -3.49 -2.41 -10.70
CA THR A 103 -3.86 -2.90 -9.37
C THR A 103 -4.92 -3.99 -9.41
N ARG A 104 -5.92 -3.81 -10.24
CA ARG A 104 -7.01 -4.77 -10.42
C ARG A 104 -6.50 -6.17 -10.77
N HIS A 105 -5.44 -6.26 -11.57
CA HIS A 105 -4.86 -7.53 -12.01
C HIS A 105 -3.93 -8.17 -10.98
N GLU A 106 -3.50 -7.41 -9.98
CA GLU A 106 -2.67 -7.93 -8.89
C GLU A 106 -3.49 -8.64 -7.80
N ILE A 107 -4.81 -8.41 -7.74
CA ILE A 107 -5.67 -8.86 -6.63
C ILE A 107 -5.87 -10.38 -6.65
N ASN A 108 -6.15 -10.99 -7.82
CA ASN A 108 -6.28 -12.44 -8.00
C ASN A 108 -7.19 -13.12 -6.97
N ASP A 109 -8.40 -12.57 -6.74
CA ASP A 109 -9.41 -13.05 -5.78
C ASP A 109 -8.94 -13.13 -4.30
N ARG A 110 -7.80 -12.52 -3.99
CA ARG A 110 -7.28 -12.48 -2.62
C ARG A 110 -8.07 -11.51 -1.74
N PRO A 111 -8.05 -11.69 -0.41
CA PRO A 111 -8.61 -10.72 0.52
C PRO A 111 -7.97 -9.34 0.36
N VAL A 112 -8.78 -8.29 0.24
CA VAL A 112 -8.32 -6.91 0.04
C VAL A 112 -8.61 -6.04 1.25
N ILE A 113 -7.63 -5.24 1.65
CA ILE A 113 -7.76 -4.16 2.62
C ILE A 113 -7.37 -2.85 1.93
N ALA A 114 -8.34 -1.95 1.79
CA ALA A 114 -8.12 -0.62 1.23
C ALA A 114 -7.67 0.35 2.33
N LEU A 115 -6.50 0.95 2.15
CA LEU A 115 -5.90 1.89 3.08
C LEU A 115 -6.28 3.32 2.69
N GLY A 116 -7.37 3.81 3.23
CA GLY A 116 -7.90 5.16 3.01
C GLY A 116 -8.97 5.24 1.92
N GLN A 117 -9.51 6.44 1.79
CA GLN A 117 -10.69 6.70 0.95
C GLN A 117 -10.43 6.45 -0.54
N VAL A 118 -9.28 6.90 -1.06
CA VAL A 118 -8.97 6.77 -2.50
C VAL A 118 -8.92 5.30 -2.92
N ALA A 119 -8.20 4.46 -2.16
CA ALA A 119 -8.14 3.03 -2.43
C ALA A 119 -9.53 2.36 -2.33
N SER A 120 -10.32 2.75 -1.33
CA SER A 120 -11.68 2.23 -1.14
C SER A 120 -12.62 2.63 -2.29
N GLU A 121 -12.54 3.88 -2.77
CA GLU A 121 -13.33 4.34 -3.92
C GLU A 121 -12.95 3.58 -5.21
N CYS A 122 -11.67 3.32 -5.42
CA CYS A 122 -11.21 2.51 -6.55
C CYS A 122 -11.74 1.08 -6.46
N CYS A 123 -11.61 0.43 -5.30
CA CYS A 123 -12.16 -0.91 -5.10
C CYS A 123 -13.65 -0.97 -5.38
N ALA A 124 -14.43 -0.01 -4.88
CA ALA A 124 -15.86 0.08 -5.10
C ALA A 124 -16.22 0.31 -6.58
N ALA A 125 -15.47 1.16 -7.29
CA ALA A 125 -15.72 1.45 -8.69
C ALA A 125 -15.49 0.25 -9.63
N PHE A 126 -14.67 -0.70 -9.22
CA PHE A 126 -14.36 -1.92 -9.97
C PHE A 126 -14.90 -3.19 -9.33
N ASP A 127 -15.90 -3.06 -8.46
CA ASP A 127 -16.58 -4.18 -7.78
C ASP A 127 -15.62 -5.14 -7.06
N VAL A 128 -14.52 -4.61 -6.50
CA VAL A 128 -13.56 -5.38 -5.71
C VAL A 128 -14.05 -5.45 -4.25
N PRO A 129 -14.40 -6.65 -3.74
CA PRO A 129 -14.75 -6.81 -2.33
C PRO A 129 -13.56 -6.46 -1.44
N HIS A 130 -13.75 -5.55 -0.50
CA HIS A 130 -12.67 -5.07 0.35
C HIS A 130 -13.15 -4.69 1.76
N ARG A 131 -12.22 -4.58 2.69
CA ARG A 131 -12.39 -3.88 3.96
C ARG A 131 -11.63 -2.57 3.90
N SER A 132 -12.27 -1.48 4.34
CA SER A 132 -11.63 -0.17 4.43
C SER A 132 -11.10 0.07 5.83
N VAL A 133 -9.89 0.61 5.92
CA VAL A 133 -9.31 1.18 7.13
C VAL A 133 -8.74 2.56 6.81
N PRO A 134 -8.54 3.45 7.81
CA PRO A 134 -7.92 4.75 7.57
C PRO A 134 -6.54 4.61 6.89
N HIS A 135 -6.19 5.55 6.03
CA HIS A 135 -4.83 5.59 5.47
C HIS A 135 -3.79 5.69 6.61
N LEU A 136 -2.71 4.92 6.51
CA LEU A 136 -1.75 4.82 7.62
C LEU A 136 -1.03 6.14 7.93
N SER A 137 -0.98 7.06 6.97
CA SER A 137 -0.48 8.43 7.15
C SER A 137 -1.59 9.45 7.47
N ALA A 138 -2.84 9.03 7.73
CA ALA A 138 -3.93 9.93 8.05
C ALA A 138 -3.62 10.76 9.30
N ARG A 139 -4.00 12.04 9.27
CA ARG A 139 -3.90 12.94 10.41
C ARG A 139 -5.07 12.72 11.38
N GLY A 140 -4.92 13.19 12.62
CA GLY A 140 -6.00 13.16 13.62
C GLY A 140 -6.16 11.84 14.37
N MET A 141 -5.39 10.80 14.02
CA MET A 141 -5.35 9.53 14.75
C MET A 141 -3.93 9.16 15.17
N SER A 142 -3.79 8.57 16.37
CA SER A 142 -2.50 8.06 16.84
C SER A 142 -2.03 6.85 16.02
N ILE A 143 -0.74 6.54 16.11
CA ILE A 143 -0.16 5.33 15.51
C ILE A 143 -0.86 4.08 16.05
N GLU A 144 -1.06 4.00 17.37
CA GLU A 144 -1.69 2.85 18.03
C GLU A 144 -3.12 2.59 17.56
N VAL A 145 -3.93 3.65 17.37
CA VAL A 145 -5.30 3.53 16.87
C VAL A 145 -5.31 3.00 15.44
N LYS A 146 -4.51 3.59 14.55
CA LYS A 146 -4.42 3.14 13.15
C LYS A 146 -3.89 1.72 13.04
N ALA A 147 -2.86 1.39 13.80
CA ALA A 147 -2.25 0.06 13.82
C ALA A 147 -3.25 -1.01 14.28
N ARG A 148 -4.04 -0.72 15.33
CA ARG A 148 -5.09 -1.62 15.82
C ARG A 148 -6.16 -1.88 14.77
N LEU A 149 -6.67 -0.85 14.11
CA LEU A 149 -7.67 -0.99 13.06
C LEU A 149 -7.18 -1.87 11.89
N LEU A 150 -5.92 -1.69 11.49
CA LEU A 150 -5.31 -2.54 10.47
C LEU A 150 -5.10 -3.97 10.97
N ALA A 151 -4.61 -4.16 12.19
CA ALA A 151 -4.40 -5.48 12.78
C ALA A 151 -5.72 -6.28 12.88
N GLU A 152 -6.82 -5.64 13.28
CA GLU A 152 -8.15 -6.25 13.31
C GLU A 152 -8.60 -6.67 11.91
N ALA A 153 -8.38 -5.82 10.89
CA ALA A 153 -8.72 -6.14 9.51
C ALA A 153 -7.90 -7.33 8.97
N LEU A 154 -6.61 -7.40 9.29
CA LEU A 154 -5.74 -8.51 8.92
C LEU A 154 -6.18 -9.82 9.59
N TYR A 155 -6.50 -9.78 10.88
CA TYR A 155 -6.95 -10.96 11.62
C TYR A 155 -8.25 -11.57 11.06
N GLU A 156 -9.21 -10.75 10.69
CA GLU A 156 -10.46 -11.23 10.08
C GLU A 156 -10.23 -11.89 8.71
N LYS A 157 -9.28 -11.37 7.93
CA LYS A 157 -8.99 -11.88 6.59
C LYS A 157 -8.17 -13.17 6.63
N THR A 158 -7.24 -13.30 7.56
CA THR A 158 -6.46 -14.54 7.72
C THR A 158 -7.27 -15.71 8.24
N LYS A 159 -8.27 -15.47 9.10
CA LYS A 159 -9.19 -16.54 9.58
C LYS A 159 -10.16 -17.06 8.52
N ARG A 160 -10.52 -16.26 7.52
CA ARG A 160 -11.43 -16.70 6.44
C ARG A 160 -10.71 -17.50 5.35
N ALA A 161 -9.39 -17.44 5.29
CA ALA A 161 -8.57 -18.21 4.35
C ALA A 161 -8.14 -19.59 4.90
N ALA A 162 -8.33 -19.83 6.19
CA ALA A 162 -8.08 -21.11 6.86
C ALA A 162 -9.40 -21.90 7.02
#